data_1ee02bc46c1e41cffc96b349b804f5e3
#
_entry.id   1ee02bc46c1e41cffc96b349b804f5e3
#
_cell.length_a   1.000
_cell.length_b   1.000
_cell.length_c   1.000
_cell.angle_alpha   90.00
_cell.angle_beta   90.00
_cell.angle_gamma   90.00
#
_symmetry.space_group_name_H-M   'P 1'
#
loop_
_entity.id
_entity.type
_entity.pdbx_description
1 polymer ?
#
loop_
_entity_poly.entity_id
_entity_poly.type
_entity_poly.pdbx_seq_one_letter_code
_entity_poly.pdbx_strand_id
1 'polypeptide(L)'
;MAFLLITILLSSLLSTITANGHFTNTTGVIRCRLDLECGVHGSCAKPDSGEALSVCVCESPWINLIEGDVQYPCAYSGVSRLNVMISSLLGGIFGVDWFILSRGTNLSYIYVGLSKLFTFGGFGAWWLYDFLRLATGGFSDGNGMPLFSDL
;
A
#
# COMPACT_ATOMS: atom_id res chain seq x y z
N MET A 1 12.71 26.38 -16.76
CA MET A 1 13.30 25.16 -17.36
C MET A 1 14.18 24.37 -16.36
N ALA A 2 15.07 25.00 -15.60
CA ALA A 2 15.93 24.28 -14.64
C ALA A 2 15.14 23.53 -13.55
N PHE A 3 14.08 24.09 -13.02
CA PHE A 3 13.22 23.44 -12.02
C PHE A 3 12.54 22.17 -12.53
N LEU A 4 12.09 22.17 -13.79
CA LEU A 4 11.46 21.01 -14.41
C LEU A 4 12.45 19.85 -14.61
N LEU A 5 13.68 20.16 -14.98
CA LEU A 5 14.75 19.18 -15.12
C LEU A 5 15.18 18.60 -13.77
N ILE A 6 15.23 19.41 -12.72
CA ILE A 6 15.56 18.96 -11.37
C ILE A 6 14.47 18.04 -10.83
N THR A 7 13.19 18.33 -11.05
CA THR A 7 12.09 17.48 -10.62
C THR A 7 12.05 16.14 -11.38
N ILE A 8 12.35 16.14 -12.67
CA ILE A 8 12.44 14.91 -13.48
C ILE A 8 13.64 14.06 -13.06
N LEU A 9 14.79 14.67 -12.80
CA LEU A 9 15.98 13.96 -12.33
C LEU A 9 15.79 13.42 -10.89
N LEU A 10 15.18 14.17 -9.99
CA LEU A 10 14.84 13.70 -8.66
C LEU A 10 13.80 12.57 -8.70
N SER A 11 12.81 12.62 -9.56
CA SER A 11 11.82 11.56 -9.70
C SER A 11 12.42 10.28 -10.29
N SER A 12 13.35 10.39 -11.25
CA SER A 12 14.05 9.23 -11.81
C SER A 12 15.04 8.61 -10.82
N LEU A 13 15.75 9.41 -10.03
CA LEU A 13 16.63 8.94 -8.96
C LEU A 13 15.83 8.28 -7.82
N LEU A 14 14.69 8.84 -7.43
CA LEU A 14 13.82 8.22 -6.43
C LEU A 14 13.21 6.90 -6.93
N SER A 15 12.85 6.82 -8.20
CA SER A 15 12.33 5.57 -8.80
C SER A 15 13.35 4.44 -8.75
N THR A 16 14.65 4.74 -8.87
CA THR A 16 15.72 3.74 -8.76
C THR A 16 15.99 3.34 -7.30
N ILE A 17 15.78 4.23 -6.34
CA ILE A 17 15.97 3.94 -4.90
C ILE A 17 14.80 3.08 -4.37
N THR A 18 13.56 3.30 -4.84
CA THR A 18 12.41 2.49 -4.43
C THR A 18 12.40 1.09 -5.04
N ALA A 19 13.09 0.88 -6.17
CA ALA A 19 13.19 -0.43 -6.81
C ALA A 19 14.07 -1.44 -6.05
N ASN A 20 14.93 -1.00 -5.13
CA ASN A 20 15.85 -1.88 -4.41
C ASN A 20 15.37 -2.31 -3.01
N GLY A 21 14.22 -1.84 -2.56
CA GLY A 21 13.56 -2.34 -1.36
C GLY A 21 12.57 -3.44 -1.72
N HIS A 22 13.05 -4.56 -2.28
CA HIS A 22 12.22 -5.71 -2.60
C HIS A 22 11.83 -6.42 -1.29
N PHE A 23 10.86 -5.86 -0.57
CA PHE A 23 10.07 -6.64 0.36
C PHE A 23 9.17 -7.54 -0.49
N THR A 24 9.50 -8.81 -0.58
CA THR A 24 8.65 -9.84 -1.19
C THR A 24 7.51 -10.23 -0.25
N ASN A 25 6.78 -9.24 0.26
CA ASN A 25 5.57 -9.49 1.00
C ASN A 25 4.46 -9.78 -0.01
N THR A 26 3.99 -11.00 -0.03
CA THR A 26 2.88 -11.41 -0.89
C THR A 26 1.64 -11.66 -0.05
N THR A 27 0.49 -11.25 -0.56
CA THR A 27 -0.80 -11.70 -0.06
C THR A 27 -1.03 -13.11 -0.60
N GLY A 28 -1.36 -14.05 0.27
CA GLY A 28 -1.55 -15.44 -0.13
C GLY A 28 -2.72 -16.11 0.56
N VAL A 29 -3.11 -17.25 0.03
CA VAL A 29 -4.13 -18.11 0.63
C VAL A 29 -3.45 -18.97 1.70
N ILE A 30 -3.81 -18.75 2.95
CA ILE A 30 -3.32 -19.55 4.08
C ILE A 30 -4.36 -20.61 4.41
N ARG A 31 -3.91 -21.87 4.46
CA ARG A 31 -4.77 -23.01 4.79
C ARG A 31 -4.93 -23.13 6.31
N CYS A 32 -6.12 -23.52 6.74
CA CYS A 32 -6.45 -23.70 8.15
C CYS A 32 -7.27 -24.96 8.39
N ARG A 33 -7.32 -25.40 9.63
CA ARG A 33 -8.20 -26.46 10.13
C ARG A 33 -9.14 -25.95 11.21
N LEU A 34 -8.68 -24.98 11.98
CA LEU A 34 -9.40 -24.37 13.11
C LEU A 34 -9.36 -22.85 12.97
N ASP A 35 -10.38 -22.17 13.45
CA ASP A 35 -10.46 -20.69 13.46
C ASP A 35 -9.27 -20.04 14.20
N LEU A 36 -8.78 -20.71 15.24
CA LEU A 36 -7.65 -20.22 16.04
C LEU A 36 -6.35 -20.06 15.22
N GLU A 37 -6.21 -20.83 14.15
CA GLU A 37 -5.04 -20.77 13.25
C GLU A 37 -5.06 -19.50 12.39
N CYS A 38 -6.23 -18.87 12.20
CA CYS A 38 -6.39 -17.65 11.40
C CYS A 38 -6.17 -16.35 12.18
N GLY A 39 -5.79 -16.45 13.47
CA GLY A 39 -5.56 -15.30 14.32
C GLY A 39 -6.84 -14.62 14.80
N VAL A 40 -6.68 -13.42 15.39
CA VAL A 40 -7.78 -12.71 16.07
C VAL A 40 -8.75 -12.06 15.07
N HIS A 41 -8.29 -11.81 13.85
CA HIS A 41 -9.04 -11.07 12.81
C HIS A 41 -9.41 -11.97 11.60
N GLY A 42 -9.47 -13.28 11.81
CA GLY A 42 -9.82 -14.21 10.74
C GLY A 42 -10.63 -15.40 11.22
N SER A 43 -11.30 -16.05 10.28
CA SER A 43 -12.03 -17.28 10.47
C SER A 43 -11.64 -18.31 9.43
N CYS A 44 -11.73 -19.61 9.80
CA CYS A 44 -11.44 -20.71 8.90
C CYS A 44 -12.69 -21.10 8.13
N ALA A 45 -12.78 -20.71 6.87
CA ALA A 45 -13.94 -20.99 6.02
C ALA A 45 -13.62 -21.98 4.90
N LYS A 46 -14.60 -22.82 4.54
CA LYS A 46 -14.51 -23.63 3.33
C LYS A 46 -14.83 -22.77 2.12
N PRO A 47 -13.97 -22.73 1.09
CA PRO A 47 -14.29 -22.05 -0.13
C PRO A 47 -15.48 -22.71 -0.83
N ASP A 48 -16.39 -21.90 -1.40
CA ASP A 48 -17.57 -22.36 -2.15
C ASP A 48 -17.23 -23.15 -3.42
N SER A 49 -15.97 -23.14 -3.82
CA SER A 49 -15.45 -23.79 -5.05
C SER A 49 -15.34 -25.31 -4.98
N GLY A 50 -15.81 -25.96 -3.89
CA GLY A 50 -15.77 -27.42 -3.76
C GLY A 50 -14.38 -27.99 -3.43
N GLU A 51 -13.38 -27.17 -3.20
CA GLU A 51 -12.08 -27.60 -2.69
C GLU A 51 -12.21 -28.08 -1.24
N ALA A 52 -11.62 -29.24 -0.96
CA ALA A 52 -11.70 -29.89 0.36
C ALA A 52 -10.91 -29.19 1.47
N LEU A 53 -10.20 -28.10 1.16
CA LEU A 53 -9.28 -27.43 2.07
C LEU A 53 -9.88 -26.08 2.52
N SER A 54 -10.00 -25.93 3.83
CA SER A 54 -10.41 -24.65 4.44
C SER A 54 -9.29 -23.61 4.36
N VAL A 55 -9.66 -22.35 4.22
CA VAL A 55 -8.75 -21.22 4.08
C VAL A 55 -9.08 -20.12 5.08
N CYS A 56 -8.05 -19.39 5.53
CA CYS A 56 -8.23 -18.24 6.40
C CYS A 56 -8.86 -17.08 5.62
N VAL A 57 -10.06 -16.69 6.04
CA VAL A 57 -10.78 -15.50 5.57
C VAL A 57 -10.62 -14.43 6.62
N CYS A 58 -10.01 -13.33 6.25
CA CYS A 58 -9.74 -12.22 7.16
C CYS A 58 -10.90 -11.22 7.15
N GLU A 59 -11.19 -10.66 8.32
CA GLU A 59 -12.08 -9.51 8.45
C GLU A 59 -11.41 -8.27 7.86
N SER A 60 -12.18 -7.49 7.10
CA SER A 60 -11.69 -6.21 6.58
C SER A 60 -11.30 -5.26 7.73
N PRO A 61 -10.17 -4.55 7.68
CA PRO A 61 -9.18 -4.41 6.60
C PRO A 61 -7.96 -5.36 6.71
N TRP A 62 -8.09 -6.48 7.41
CA TRP A 62 -6.97 -7.40 7.64
C TRP A 62 -6.72 -8.29 6.44
N ILE A 63 -5.45 -8.62 6.21
CA ILE A 63 -5.02 -9.51 5.12
C ILE A 63 -3.96 -10.49 5.61
N ASN A 64 -3.86 -11.61 4.90
CA ASN A 64 -2.80 -12.58 5.11
C ASN A 64 -1.46 -11.99 4.65
N LEU A 65 -0.43 -12.15 5.47
CA LEU A 65 0.93 -11.76 5.15
C LEU A 65 1.79 -13.01 5.01
N ILE A 66 2.56 -13.10 3.92
CA ILE A 66 3.57 -14.15 3.72
C ILE A 66 4.92 -13.46 3.57
N GLU A 67 5.82 -13.76 4.49
CA GLU A 67 7.19 -13.25 4.50
C GLU A 67 8.16 -14.43 4.35
N GLY A 68 8.64 -14.63 3.12
CA GLY A 68 9.43 -15.81 2.79
C GLY A 68 8.63 -17.10 3.02
N ASP A 69 9.10 -17.97 3.92
CA ASP A 69 8.43 -19.24 4.28
C ASP A 69 7.48 -19.09 5.49
N VAL A 70 7.46 -17.94 6.14
CA VAL A 70 6.62 -17.71 7.31
C VAL A 70 5.29 -17.10 6.91
N GLN A 71 4.21 -17.71 7.42
CA GLN A 71 2.83 -17.29 7.14
C GLN A 71 2.24 -16.65 8.39
N TYR A 72 1.74 -15.42 8.22
CA TYR A 72 1.05 -14.67 9.27
C TYR A 72 -0.41 -14.48 8.86
N PRO A 73 -1.32 -15.32 9.33
CA PRO A 73 -2.73 -15.23 8.97
C PRO A 73 -3.36 -13.98 9.57
N CYS A 74 -4.05 -13.20 8.75
CA CYS A 74 -4.80 -12.00 9.12
C CYS A 74 -4.05 -11.04 10.05
N ALA A 75 -2.72 -10.95 9.88
CA ALA A 75 -1.86 -10.17 10.78
C ALA A 75 -1.59 -8.74 10.29
N TYR A 76 -1.83 -8.47 9.02
CA TYR A 76 -1.54 -7.16 8.43
C TYR A 76 -2.82 -6.36 8.21
N SER A 77 -2.92 -5.20 8.85
CA SER A 77 -4.01 -4.25 8.62
C SER A 77 -3.72 -3.44 7.35
N GLY A 78 -4.48 -3.66 6.29
CA GLY A 78 -4.36 -2.92 5.04
C GLY A 78 -4.68 -1.42 5.17
N VAL A 79 -4.12 -0.61 4.28
CA VAL A 79 -4.49 0.81 4.16
C VAL A 79 -5.68 0.93 3.22
N SER A 80 -6.75 1.59 3.69
CA SER A 80 -7.95 1.83 2.89
C SER A 80 -7.64 2.75 1.71
N ARG A 81 -7.95 2.28 0.51
CA ARG A 81 -7.78 3.04 -0.73
C ARG A 81 -8.64 4.31 -0.72
N LEU A 82 -9.88 4.21 -0.22
CA LEU A 82 -10.78 5.34 -0.14
C LEU A 82 -10.22 6.45 0.76
N ASN A 83 -9.67 6.09 1.92
CA ASN A 83 -9.06 7.07 2.83
C ASN A 83 -7.87 7.78 2.20
N VAL A 84 -7.01 7.04 1.48
CA VAL A 84 -5.88 7.66 0.77
C VAL A 84 -6.35 8.53 -0.38
N MET A 85 -7.40 8.14 -1.12
CA MET A 85 -7.97 8.96 -2.19
C MET A 85 -8.56 10.27 -1.66
N ILE A 86 -9.32 10.21 -0.57
CA ILE A 86 -9.88 11.42 0.08
C ILE A 86 -8.76 12.32 0.58
N SER A 87 -7.75 11.76 1.24
CA SER A 87 -6.61 12.53 1.72
C SER A 87 -5.77 13.12 0.58
N SER A 88 -5.65 12.41 -0.54
CA SER A 88 -4.98 12.92 -1.74
C SER A 88 -5.78 14.06 -2.39
N LEU A 89 -7.11 13.96 -2.37
CA LEU A 89 -7.98 15.02 -2.90
C LEU A 89 -7.88 16.31 -2.06
N LEU A 90 -7.87 16.18 -0.73
CA LEU A 90 -7.89 17.31 0.20
C LEU A 90 -6.49 17.89 0.48
N GLY A 91 -5.49 17.04 0.57
CA GLY A 91 -4.15 17.42 1.01
C GLY A 91 -3.00 16.87 0.15
N GLY A 92 -3.30 16.26 -0.99
CA GLY A 92 -2.30 15.63 -1.85
C GLY A 92 -1.30 16.59 -2.47
N ILE A 93 -1.68 17.88 -2.64
CA ILE A 93 -0.77 18.95 -3.06
C ILE A 93 0.37 19.12 -2.04
N PHE A 94 0.07 18.89 -0.76
CA PHE A 94 1.04 18.96 0.34
C PHE A 94 1.71 17.60 0.64
N GLY A 95 1.38 16.56 -0.12
CA GLY A 95 1.96 15.22 0.06
C GLY A 95 1.38 14.42 1.22
N VAL A 96 0.20 14.77 1.73
CA VAL A 96 -0.46 14.05 2.85
C VAL A 96 -0.72 12.58 2.51
N ASP A 97 -1.05 12.28 1.27
CA ASP A 97 -1.20 10.94 0.72
C ASP A 97 0.05 10.07 0.94
N TRP A 98 1.23 10.61 0.69
CA TRP A 98 2.50 9.90 0.86
C TRP A 98 2.85 9.68 2.34
N PHE A 99 2.49 10.61 3.23
CA PHE A 99 2.68 10.41 4.67
C PHE A 99 1.77 9.30 5.21
N ILE A 100 0.52 9.21 4.75
CA ILE A 100 -0.39 8.13 5.13
C ILE A 100 0.13 6.79 4.60
N LEU A 101 0.57 6.75 3.33
CA LEU A 101 1.11 5.55 2.71
C LEU A 101 2.42 5.08 3.35
N SER A 102 3.24 5.99 3.90
CA SER A 102 4.50 5.65 4.58
C SER A 102 4.30 4.81 5.83
N ARG A 103 3.12 4.85 6.43
CA ARG A 103 2.81 4.28 7.75
C ARG A 103 3.79 4.69 8.86
N GLY A 104 4.52 5.79 8.64
CA GLY A 104 5.53 6.31 9.57
C GLY A 104 6.83 5.50 9.63
N THR A 105 6.98 4.44 8.86
CA THR A 105 8.15 3.54 8.90
C THR A 105 9.02 3.63 7.67
N ASN A 106 8.45 3.88 6.50
CA ASN A 106 9.19 3.92 5.25
C ASN A 106 9.70 5.34 4.94
N LEU A 107 10.99 5.56 5.17
CA LEU A 107 11.65 6.84 4.95
C LEU A 107 11.54 7.34 3.50
N SER A 108 11.56 6.45 2.51
CA SER A 108 11.44 6.83 1.10
C SER A 108 10.12 7.54 0.81
N TYR A 109 9.02 7.02 1.35
CA TYR A 109 7.69 7.63 1.22
C TYR A 109 7.60 8.98 1.94
N ILE A 110 8.25 9.09 3.10
CA ILE A 110 8.32 10.37 3.85
C ILE A 110 9.09 11.41 3.03
N TYR A 111 10.23 11.05 2.42
CA TYR A 111 10.99 11.99 1.58
C TYR A 111 10.20 12.45 0.35
N VAL A 112 9.44 11.56 -0.28
CA VAL A 112 8.56 11.94 -1.39
C VAL A 112 7.47 12.90 -0.91
N GLY A 113 6.82 12.64 0.21
CA GLY A 113 5.85 13.54 0.82
C GLY A 113 6.42 14.92 1.13
N LEU A 114 7.64 14.98 1.71
CA LEU A 114 8.33 16.23 1.98
C LEU A 114 8.68 16.99 0.68
N SER A 115 9.16 16.30 -0.35
CA SER A 115 9.49 16.94 -1.63
C SER A 115 8.23 17.51 -2.30
N LYS A 116 7.08 16.85 -2.19
CA LYS A 116 5.79 17.40 -2.63
C LYS A 116 5.40 18.64 -1.85
N LEU A 117 5.58 18.62 -0.53
CA LEU A 117 5.29 19.76 0.33
C LEU A 117 6.09 21.02 -0.11
N PHE A 118 7.40 20.87 -0.35
CA PHE A 118 8.26 21.98 -0.77
C PHE A 118 8.01 22.46 -2.21
N THR A 119 7.49 21.60 -3.08
CA THR A 119 7.21 21.94 -4.48
C THR A 119 5.74 22.25 -4.73
N PHE A 120 4.89 22.32 -3.70
CA PHE A 120 3.43 22.46 -3.83
C PHE A 120 2.83 21.45 -4.82
N GLY A 121 3.21 20.17 -4.65
CA GLY A 121 2.76 19.10 -5.53
C GLY A 121 3.23 19.22 -6.98
N GLY A 122 4.41 19.86 -7.21
CA GLY A 122 4.92 20.11 -8.56
C GLY A 122 3.98 20.95 -9.41
N PHE A 123 3.43 22.03 -8.82
CA PHE A 123 2.40 22.88 -9.44
C PHE A 123 1.10 22.12 -9.80
N GLY A 124 0.75 21.09 -9.01
CA GLY A 124 -0.46 20.30 -9.18
C GLY A 124 -0.35 19.14 -10.18
N ALA A 125 0.64 19.13 -11.07
CA ALA A 125 0.80 18.06 -12.05
C ALA A 125 1.16 16.72 -11.39
N TRP A 126 2.03 16.74 -10.40
CA TRP A 126 2.41 15.56 -9.61
C TRP A 126 1.24 15.04 -8.78
N TRP A 127 0.48 15.94 -8.15
CA TRP A 127 -0.74 15.59 -7.43
C TRP A 127 -1.76 14.88 -8.33
N LEU A 128 -2.02 15.43 -9.52
CA LEU A 128 -2.95 14.81 -10.47
C LEU A 128 -2.48 13.41 -10.90
N TYR A 129 -1.20 13.25 -11.18
CA TYR A 129 -0.61 11.95 -11.53
C TYR A 129 -0.80 10.92 -10.41
N ASP A 130 -0.50 11.28 -9.17
CA ASP A 130 -0.64 10.39 -8.02
C ASP A 130 -2.12 10.05 -7.76
N PHE A 131 -3.02 11.03 -7.89
CA PHE A 131 -4.46 10.79 -7.75
C PHE A 131 -4.97 9.79 -8.81
N LEU A 132 -4.59 9.94 -10.06
CA LEU A 132 -4.95 9.00 -11.13
C LEU A 132 -4.37 7.60 -10.86
N ARG A 133 -3.15 7.53 -10.38
CA ARG A 133 -2.50 6.27 -10.04
C ARG A 133 -3.18 5.57 -8.85
N LEU A 134 -3.62 6.32 -7.85
CA LEU A 134 -4.45 5.81 -6.76
C LEU A 134 -5.80 5.30 -7.27
N ALA A 135 -6.45 6.05 -8.15
CA ALA A 135 -7.73 5.69 -8.73
C ALA A 135 -7.67 4.39 -9.55
N THR A 136 -6.55 4.15 -10.24
CA THR A 136 -6.34 2.92 -11.03
C THR A 136 -5.83 1.73 -10.20
N GLY A 137 -5.57 1.91 -8.90
CA GLY A 137 -5.05 0.85 -8.03
C GLY A 137 -3.55 0.55 -8.20
N GLY A 138 -2.80 1.42 -8.89
CA GLY A 138 -1.36 1.25 -9.13
C GLY A 138 -0.45 1.69 -7.98
N PHE A 139 -1.00 1.83 -6.77
CA PHE A 139 -0.24 2.19 -5.56
C PHE A 139 -0.17 1.03 -4.57
N SER A 140 0.98 0.90 -3.92
CA SER A 140 1.19 0.08 -2.74
C SER A 140 1.51 0.98 -1.54
N ASP A 141 1.32 0.46 -0.34
CA ASP A 141 1.74 1.17 0.87
C ASP A 141 3.28 1.08 1.07
N GLY A 142 3.78 1.72 2.13
CA GLY A 142 5.21 1.75 2.45
C GLY A 142 5.85 0.38 2.71
N ASN A 143 5.04 -0.66 2.93
CA ASN A 143 5.48 -2.04 3.10
C ASN A 143 5.33 -2.88 1.82
N GLY A 144 4.98 -2.24 0.69
CA GLY A 144 4.80 -2.91 -0.60
C GLY A 144 3.46 -3.65 -0.76
N MET A 145 2.55 -3.53 0.23
CA MET A 145 1.27 -4.19 0.20
C MET A 145 0.25 -3.40 -0.63
N PRO A 146 -0.63 -4.08 -1.38
CA PRO A 146 -1.69 -3.41 -2.14
C PRO A 146 -2.67 -2.70 -1.19
N LEU A 147 -3.22 -1.59 -1.66
CA LEU A 147 -4.25 -0.89 -0.91
C LEU A 147 -5.54 -1.70 -0.88
N PHE A 148 -6.18 -1.73 0.28
CA PHE A 148 -7.46 -2.39 0.45
C PHE A 148 -8.57 -1.65 -0.31
N SER A 149 -9.37 -2.37 -1.10
CA SER A 149 -10.49 -1.79 -1.86
C SER A 149 -11.74 -1.80 -1.00
N ASP A 150 -12.20 -0.62 -0.61
CA ASP A 150 -13.48 -0.42 0.11
C ASP A 150 -14.65 -0.14 -0.85
N LEU A 151 -14.41 -0.25 -2.16
CA LEU A 151 -15.37 0.06 -3.22
C LEU A 151 -15.95 -1.20 -3.85
#